data_ed06ebca3af57f29a2e6b126acd1fa99
#
_entry.id   ed06ebca3af57f29a2e6b126acd1fa99
#
_cell.length_a   1.000
_cell.length_b   1.000
_cell.length_c   1.000
_cell.angle_alpha   90.00
_cell.angle_beta   90.00
_cell.angle_gamma   90.00
#
_symmetry.space_group_name_H-M   'P 1'
#
loop_
_entity.id
_entity.type
_entity.pdbx_description
1 polymer ?
#
loop_
_entity_poly.entity_id
_entity_poly.type
_entity_poly.pdbx_seq_one_letter_code
_entity_poly.pdbx_strand_id
1 'polypeptide(L)'
;LRPVTSPQSMKPSSLTFKAGPGALEFVRQHGLDLSSIGTIAGASGGAKWLVLSQLDRAILRSVVPHLTGPVHLIGSSIGSWRFACYAQADPAAAIERFETAYLEQSYSEKPDIHEITAKSREILATVLGDHGVAEILSNPLFRTHIMAVRSRHIMASENSALLALGLITAASLNAMSRSTLGWSFERALFYDERDIPPFFDVTGFPLQRVKLTADNLQDAVVATGSIPLVLSGVRDIAGAQPGVYRDGGVIDYHLDLPHSAHERFTLFPHFYGRIVPGWFDKKLTWRRPQAGNIDRTILISPSDEFVARLPNGKIPDRTDFVNFAP
;
A
#
# COMPACT_ATOMS: atom_id res chain seq x y z
N LEU A 1 30.23 10.73 -46.06
CA LEU A 1 30.28 10.18 -44.70
C LEU A 1 29.85 11.30 -43.73
N ARG A 2 28.63 11.19 -43.20
CA ARG A 2 28.15 12.06 -42.13
C ARG A 2 28.72 11.54 -40.81
N PRO A 3 29.20 12.39 -39.88
CA PRO A 3 29.65 11.91 -38.57
C PRO A 3 28.45 11.35 -37.78
N VAL A 4 28.61 10.16 -37.25
CA VAL A 4 27.70 9.57 -36.27
C VAL A 4 27.91 10.38 -34.99
N THR A 5 26.90 11.11 -34.60
CA THR A 5 26.88 11.80 -33.28
C THR A 5 26.93 10.73 -32.22
N SER A 6 27.92 10.84 -31.34
CA SER A 6 28.06 10.02 -30.14
C SER A 6 26.75 10.01 -29.33
N PRO A 7 26.34 8.89 -28.74
CA PRO A 7 25.19 8.89 -27.85
C PRO A 7 25.46 9.87 -26.70
N GLN A 8 24.60 10.89 -26.58
CA GLN A 8 24.62 11.74 -25.39
C GLN A 8 24.52 10.81 -24.19
N SER A 9 25.44 10.93 -23.25
CA SER A 9 25.40 10.21 -22.00
C SER A 9 24.09 10.55 -21.29
N MET A 10 23.11 9.68 -21.37
CA MET A 10 21.86 9.83 -20.64
C MET A 10 22.22 9.92 -19.15
N LYS A 11 21.84 11.04 -18.52
CA LYS A 11 21.95 11.14 -17.05
C LYS A 11 21.24 9.91 -16.45
N PRO A 12 21.84 9.24 -15.45
CA PRO A 12 21.21 8.08 -14.84
C PRO A 12 19.82 8.46 -14.33
N SER A 13 18.81 7.71 -14.74
CA SER A 13 17.43 7.95 -14.32
C SER A 13 17.28 7.65 -12.83
N SER A 14 16.59 8.52 -12.12
CA SER A 14 16.24 8.26 -10.70
C SER A 14 15.16 7.20 -10.55
N LEU A 15 14.48 6.85 -11.63
CA LEU A 15 13.35 5.89 -11.63
C LEU A 15 13.61 4.76 -12.61
N THR A 16 13.10 3.58 -12.23
CA THR A 16 12.98 2.39 -13.08
C THR A 16 11.51 2.13 -13.35
N PHE A 17 11.19 1.87 -14.62
CA PHE A 17 9.85 1.49 -15.06
C PHE A 17 9.87 0.03 -15.46
N LYS A 18 8.91 -0.74 -14.93
CA LYS A 18 8.66 -2.13 -15.31
C LYS A 18 7.19 -2.28 -15.68
N ALA A 19 6.91 -3.11 -16.67
CA ALA A 19 5.55 -3.37 -17.08
C ALA A 19 5.31 -4.87 -17.16
N GLY A 20 4.09 -5.29 -16.84
CA GLY A 20 3.61 -6.64 -17.14
C GLY A 20 3.55 -6.86 -18.67
N PRO A 21 3.50 -8.11 -19.13
CA PRO A 21 3.55 -8.42 -20.57
C PRO A 21 2.52 -7.65 -21.40
N GLY A 22 1.25 -7.66 -21.02
CA GLY A 22 0.20 -6.95 -21.75
C GLY A 22 0.34 -5.43 -21.71
N ALA A 23 0.79 -4.85 -20.57
CA ALA A 23 1.08 -3.43 -20.49
C ALA A 23 2.28 -3.04 -21.36
N LEU A 24 3.34 -3.86 -21.36
CA LEU A 24 4.55 -3.62 -22.17
C LEU A 24 4.26 -3.66 -23.67
N GLU A 25 3.48 -4.63 -24.11
CA GLU A 25 3.07 -4.76 -25.51
C GLU A 25 2.28 -3.54 -25.96
N PHE A 26 1.25 -3.16 -25.18
CA PHE A 26 0.43 -2.00 -25.50
C PHE A 26 1.26 -0.71 -25.60
N VAL A 27 2.11 -0.44 -24.57
CA VAL A 27 2.94 0.78 -24.55
C VAL A 27 3.93 0.83 -25.72
N ARG A 28 4.45 -0.31 -26.18
CA ARG A 28 5.34 -0.36 -27.37
C ARG A 28 4.61 -0.04 -28.66
N GLN A 29 3.35 -0.42 -28.77
CA GLN A 29 2.55 -0.24 -29.99
C GLN A 29 1.89 1.14 -30.06
N HIS A 30 1.43 1.68 -28.91
CA HIS A 30 0.56 2.86 -28.86
C HIS A 30 1.13 4.01 -28.05
N GLY A 31 2.24 3.80 -27.32
CA GLY A 31 2.72 4.75 -26.32
C GLY A 31 1.97 4.59 -24.97
N LEU A 32 2.38 5.37 -23.96
CA LEU A 32 1.72 5.40 -22.66
C LEU A 32 0.57 6.41 -22.68
N ASP A 33 -0.65 5.91 -22.73
CA ASP A 33 -1.84 6.73 -22.57
C ASP A 33 -2.25 6.76 -21.08
N LEU A 34 -2.08 7.91 -20.42
CA LEU A 34 -2.41 8.10 -19.02
C LEU A 34 -3.93 8.00 -18.76
N SER A 35 -4.77 8.28 -19.75
CA SER A 35 -6.22 8.14 -19.62
C SER A 35 -6.67 6.69 -19.45
N SER A 36 -5.85 5.74 -19.86
CA SER A 36 -6.08 4.30 -19.70
C SER A 36 -5.78 3.78 -18.29
N ILE A 37 -5.25 4.59 -17.37
CA ILE A 37 -5.03 4.17 -15.99
C ILE A 37 -6.36 4.11 -15.25
N GLY A 38 -6.71 2.92 -14.76
CA GLY A 38 -7.95 2.66 -14.02
C GLY A 38 -7.77 2.37 -12.54
N THR A 39 -6.54 2.03 -12.15
CA THR A 39 -6.21 1.69 -10.78
C THR A 39 -4.84 2.27 -10.42
N ILE A 40 -4.70 2.76 -9.19
CA ILE A 40 -3.40 3.06 -8.59
C ILE A 40 -3.27 2.18 -7.35
N ALA A 41 -2.19 1.40 -7.27
CA ALA A 41 -1.95 0.48 -6.17
C ALA A 41 -0.90 1.02 -5.19
N GLY A 42 -1.14 0.83 -3.89
CA GLY A 42 -0.27 1.28 -2.80
C GLY A 42 0.16 0.15 -1.88
N ALA A 43 1.41 -0.28 -2.01
CA ALA A 43 1.98 -1.38 -1.23
C ALA A 43 2.15 -1.06 0.25
N SER A 44 2.10 -2.10 1.09
CA SER A 44 2.58 -2.07 2.47
C SER A 44 4.11 -1.88 2.50
N GLY A 45 4.64 -1.18 3.48
CA GLY A 45 6.09 -0.95 3.53
C GLY A 45 6.59 -0.17 4.75
N GLY A 46 5.69 0.37 5.56
CA GLY A 46 6.06 1.24 6.67
C GLY A 46 6.88 2.43 6.17
N ALA A 47 7.95 2.80 6.84
CA ALA A 47 8.79 3.97 6.52
C ALA A 47 9.34 4.01 5.09
N LYS A 48 9.30 2.90 4.35
CA LYS A 48 9.73 2.88 2.95
C LYS A 48 8.95 3.84 2.05
N TRP A 49 7.77 4.26 2.46
CA TRP A 49 6.96 5.22 1.72
C TRP A 49 7.65 6.59 1.56
N LEU A 50 8.55 6.95 2.46
CA LEU A 50 9.25 8.23 2.41
C LEU A 50 10.03 8.43 1.10
N VAL A 51 10.57 7.35 0.51
CA VAL A 51 11.22 7.43 -0.80
C VAL A 51 10.24 7.71 -1.94
N LEU A 52 8.95 7.47 -1.72
CA LEU A 52 7.89 7.70 -2.71
C LEU A 52 7.24 9.08 -2.60
N SER A 53 7.45 9.82 -1.53
CA SER A 53 6.76 11.08 -1.28
C SER A 53 6.89 12.09 -2.44
N GLN A 54 8.10 12.24 -2.99
CA GLN A 54 8.31 13.11 -4.15
C GLN A 54 7.73 12.52 -5.45
N LEU A 55 7.73 11.19 -5.59
CA LEU A 55 7.06 10.52 -6.70
C LEU A 55 5.54 10.70 -6.61
N ASP A 56 4.97 10.63 -5.41
CA ASP A 56 3.55 10.88 -5.18
C ASP A 56 3.16 12.30 -5.61
N ARG A 57 3.93 13.30 -5.21
CA ARG A 57 3.72 14.69 -5.66
C ARG A 57 3.85 14.85 -7.18
N ALA A 58 4.80 14.13 -7.79
CA ALA A 58 4.96 14.15 -9.25
C ALA A 58 3.78 13.49 -9.97
N ILE A 59 3.26 12.37 -9.45
CA ILE A 59 2.07 11.70 -9.98
C ILE A 59 0.85 12.62 -9.88
N LEU A 60 0.61 13.22 -8.71
CA LEU A 60 -0.51 14.14 -8.50
C LEU A 60 -0.46 15.34 -9.47
N ARG A 61 0.72 15.87 -9.72
CA ARG A 61 0.90 17.04 -10.61
C ARG A 61 0.87 16.69 -12.09
N SER A 62 1.44 15.53 -12.49
CA SER A 62 1.75 15.26 -13.91
C SER A 62 0.99 14.07 -14.49
N VAL A 63 0.36 13.23 -13.67
CA VAL A 63 -0.42 12.06 -14.12
C VAL A 63 -1.90 12.29 -13.85
N VAL A 64 -2.26 12.64 -12.62
CA VAL A 64 -3.66 12.78 -12.20
C VAL A 64 -4.49 13.72 -13.09
N PRO A 65 -3.99 14.87 -13.59
CA PRO A 65 -4.76 15.74 -14.48
C PRO A 65 -5.14 15.10 -15.83
N HIS A 66 -4.50 13.99 -16.21
CA HIS A 66 -4.77 13.27 -17.46
C HIS A 66 -5.61 12.00 -17.25
N LEU A 67 -5.96 11.66 -16.00
CA LEU A 67 -6.80 10.51 -15.70
C LEU A 67 -8.26 10.79 -16.07
N THR A 68 -8.96 9.77 -16.55
CA THR A 68 -10.37 9.87 -16.96
C THR A 68 -11.24 8.83 -16.28
N GLY A 69 -12.48 9.21 -15.97
CA GLY A 69 -13.46 8.33 -15.32
C GLY A 69 -13.03 7.96 -13.91
N PRO A 70 -13.74 7.07 -13.23
CA PRO A 70 -13.37 6.65 -11.89
C PRO A 70 -12.04 5.89 -11.91
N VAL A 71 -11.16 6.24 -10.98
CA VAL A 71 -9.86 5.59 -10.75
C VAL A 71 -9.87 4.96 -9.37
N HIS A 72 -9.64 3.65 -9.30
CA HIS A 72 -9.61 2.92 -8.04
C HIS A 72 -8.24 3.10 -7.35
N LEU A 73 -8.25 3.61 -6.13
CA LEU A 73 -7.10 3.62 -5.24
C LEU A 73 -7.19 2.40 -4.33
N ILE A 74 -6.31 1.43 -4.47
CA ILE A 74 -6.25 0.28 -3.55
C ILE A 74 -4.97 0.31 -2.74
N GLY A 75 -5.10 0.44 -1.43
CA GLY A 75 -3.98 0.47 -0.51
C GLY A 75 -3.99 -0.65 0.52
N SER A 76 -2.81 -1.06 0.96
CA SER A 76 -2.59 -1.89 2.14
C SER A 76 -1.55 -1.23 3.03
N SER A 77 -1.79 -1.21 4.35
CA SER A 77 -0.89 -0.57 5.31
C SER A 77 -0.59 0.90 4.92
N ILE A 78 0.68 1.29 4.90
CA ILE A 78 1.11 2.64 4.52
C ILE A 78 0.60 3.08 3.13
N GLY A 79 0.30 2.14 2.23
CA GLY A 79 -0.29 2.44 0.93
C GLY A 79 -1.67 3.08 1.05
N SER A 80 -2.50 2.62 2.00
CA SER A 80 -3.80 3.22 2.30
C SER A 80 -3.67 4.63 2.90
N TRP A 81 -2.67 4.85 3.74
CA TRP A 81 -2.38 6.16 4.33
C TRP A 81 -1.99 7.18 3.25
N ARG A 82 -1.14 6.77 2.29
CA ARG A 82 -0.79 7.61 1.13
C ARG A 82 -2.03 7.97 0.32
N PHE A 83 -2.93 7.02 0.09
CA PHE A 83 -4.14 7.24 -0.68
C PHE A 83 -5.22 8.02 0.07
N ALA A 84 -5.22 7.98 1.39
CA ALA A 84 -6.00 8.91 2.18
C ALA A 84 -5.57 10.38 1.96
N CYS A 85 -4.29 10.62 1.60
CA CYS A 85 -3.85 11.94 1.16
C CYS A 85 -4.30 12.24 -0.28
N TYR A 86 -4.15 11.28 -1.21
CA TYR A 86 -4.48 11.46 -2.63
C TYR A 86 -5.94 11.87 -2.88
N ALA A 87 -6.85 11.32 -2.08
CA ALA A 87 -8.28 11.50 -2.27
C ALA A 87 -8.85 12.75 -1.56
N GLN A 88 -8.03 13.56 -0.89
CA GLN A 88 -8.45 14.84 -0.32
C GLN A 88 -8.51 15.95 -1.39
N ALA A 89 -9.16 17.05 -1.06
CA ALA A 89 -9.32 18.21 -1.96
C ALA A 89 -7.97 18.87 -2.29
N ASP A 90 -7.06 18.94 -1.33
CA ASP A 90 -5.66 19.33 -1.53
C ASP A 90 -4.72 18.19 -1.16
N PRO A 91 -4.46 17.26 -2.09
CA PRO A 91 -3.60 16.11 -1.83
C PRO A 91 -2.14 16.48 -1.56
N ALA A 92 -1.65 17.60 -2.08
CA ALA A 92 -0.29 18.05 -1.84
C ALA A 92 -0.09 18.49 -0.39
N ALA A 93 -1.02 19.30 0.13
CA ALA A 93 -1.02 19.69 1.55
C ALA A 93 -1.26 18.49 2.47
N ALA A 94 -2.10 17.53 2.09
CA ALA A 94 -2.31 16.30 2.86
C ALA A 94 -1.05 15.44 2.97
N ILE A 95 -0.28 15.29 1.87
CA ILE A 95 1.02 14.60 1.86
C ILE A 95 2.03 15.34 2.76
N GLU A 96 2.05 16.67 2.72
CA GLU A 96 2.95 17.47 3.57
C GLU A 96 2.63 17.27 5.06
N ARG A 97 1.34 17.33 5.43
CA ARG A 97 0.90 17.02 6.81
C ARG A 97 1.31 15.61 7.23
N PHE A 98 1.16 14.64 6.32
CA PHE A 98 1.53 13.26 6.60
C PHE A 98 3.05 13.10 6.78
N GLU A 99 3.87 13.69 5.90
CA GLU A 99 5.33 13.68 6.02
C GLU A 99 5.78 14.26 7.35
N THR A 100 5.32 15.47 7.67
CA THR A 100 5.67 16.17 8.90
C THR A 100 5.28 15.36 10.12
N ALA A 101 4.02 14.95 10.23
CA ALA A 101 3.56 14.17 11.36
C ALA A 101 4.25 12.80 11.50
N TYR A 102 4.63 12.18 10.36
CA TYR A 102 5.33 10.90 10.36
C TYR A 102 6.80 11.03 10.74
N LEU A 103 7.48 12.11 10.37
CA LEU A 103 8.90 12.34 10.69
C LEU A 103 9.08 12.90 12.10
N GLU A 104 8.15 13.73 12.57
CA GLU A 104 8.21 14.37 13.89
C GLU A 104 7.61 13.51 15.01
N GLN A 105 7.14 12.28 14.68
CA GLN A 105 6.62 11.38 15.71
C GLN A 105 7.67 11.09 16.78
N SER A 106 7.31 11.29 18.03
CA SER A 106 8.15 11.01 19.18
C SER A 106 7.44 10.08 20.16
N TYR A 107 8.21 9.28 20.86
CA TYR A 107 7.74 8.27 21.77
C TYR A 107 8.47 8.38 23.11
N SER A 108 7.90 7.76 24.14
CA SER A 108 8.61 7.53 25.40
C SER A 108 9.86 6.66 25.17
N GLU A 109 10.76 6.62 26.16
CA GLU A 109 12.00 5.83 26.08
C GLU A 109 11.74 4.33 25.76
N LYS A 110 10.60 3.80 26.23
CA LYS A 110 10.18 2.40 26.00
C LYS A 110 8.69 2.38 25.63
N PRO A 111 8.34 2.74 24.38
CA PRO A 111 6.96 2.82 23.98
C PRO A 111 6.31 1.44 23.98
N ASP A 112 5.12 1.35 24.55
CA ASP A 112 4.30 0.16 24.42
C ASP A 112 3.41 0.20 23.17
N ILE A 113 2.71 -0.91 22.91
CA ILE A 113 1.83 -1.02 21.73
C ILE A 113 0.66 -0.03 21.78
N HIS A 114 0.24 0.39 22.97
CA HIS A 114 -0.88 1.33 23.12
C HIS A 114 -0.43 2.76 22.80
N GLU A 115 0.75 3.16 23.26
CA GLU A 115 1.35 4.44 22.91
C GLU A 115 1.56 4.57 21.40
N ILE A 116 2.15 3.53 20.76
CA ILE A 116 2.38 3.52 19.31
C ILE A 116 1.05 3.60 18.55
N THR A 117 0.03 2.89 19.02
CA THR A 117 -1.31 2.91 18.39
C THR A 117 -1.98 4.27 18.55
N ALA A 118 -1.91 4.88 19.75
CA ALA A 118 -2.45 6.22 20.00
C ALA A 118 -1.76 7.26 19.10
N LYS A 119 -0.44 7.22 19.00
CA LYS A 119 0.33 8.11 18.12
C LYS A 119 -0.06 7.93 16.66
N SER A 120 -0.26 6.69 16.19
CA SER A 120 -0.74 6.44 14.84
C SER A 120 -2.11 7.08 14.59
N ARG A 121 -3.03 7.02 15.55
CA ARG A 121 -4.34 7.69 15.47
C ARG A 121 -4.21 9.21 15.42
N GLU A 122 -3.30 9.80 16.21
CA GLU A 122 -3.02 11.25 16.18
C GLU A 122 -2.49 11.68 14.81
N ILE A 123 -1.54 10.93 14.25
CA ILE A 123 -1.02 11.18 12.89
C ILE A 123 -2.16 11.15 11.88
N LEU A 124 -3.02 10.11 11.93
CA LEU A 124 -4.14 10.02 11.00
C LEU A 124 -5.11 11.20 11.16
N ALA A 125 -5.43 11.61 12.39
CA ALA A 125 -6.28 12.76 12.64
C ALA A 125 -5.67 14.05 12.04
N THR A 126 -4.36 14.25 12.19
CA THR A 126 -3.64 15.37 11.56
C THR A 126 -3.70 15.33 10.04
N VAL A 127 -3.56 14.15 9.45
CA VAL A 127 -3.63 13.94 7.99
C VAL A 127 -5.02 14.27 7.44
N LEU A 128 -6.06 13.79 8.11
CA LEU A 128 -7.45 13.97 7.67
C LEU A 128 -7.98 15.37 7.96
N GLY A 129 -7.57 15.98 9.08
CA GLY A 129 -8.18 17.24 9.55
C GLY A 129 -9.71 17.11 9.69
N ASP A 130 -10.41 18.22 9.61
CA ASP A 130 -11.86 18.26 9.84
C ASP A 130 -12.68 17.74 8.65
N HIS A 131 -12.15 17.76 7.44
CA HIS A 131 -12.88 17.51 6.20
C HIS A 131 -12.42 16.29 5.42
N GLY A 132 -11.22 15.75 5.69
CA GLY A 132 -10.59 14.72 4.88
C GLY A 132 -11.44 13.45 4.70
N VAL A 133 -12.20 13.05 5.73
CA VAL A 133 -13.12 11.90 5.61
C VAL A 133 -14.20 12.16 4.54
N ALA A 134 -14.85 13.32 4.62
CA ALA A 134 -15.89 13.68 3.65
C ALA A 134 -15.32 13.87 2.24
N GLU A 135 -14.14 14.50 2.13
CA GLU A 135 -13.44 14.71 0.86
C GLU A 135 -13.06 13.38 0.19
N ILE A 136 -12.53 12.41 0.95
CA ILE A 136 -12.19 11.08 0.44
C ILE A 136 -13.42 10.36 -0.10
N LEU A 137 -14.50 10.34 0.67
CA LEU A 137 -15.73 9.63 0.31
C LEU A 137 -16.51 10.28 -0.84
N SER A 138 -16.35 11.59 -1.04
CA SER A 138 -17.01 12.34 -2.12
C SER A 138 -16.10 12.65 -3.31
N ASN A 139 -14.83 12.21 -3.31
CA ASN A 139 -13.87 12.54 -4.37
C ASN A 139 -14.46 12.20 -5.76
N PRO A 140 -14.50 13.13 -6.71
CA PRO A 140 -15.14 12.90 -7.99
C PRO A 140 -14.37 11.91 -8.88
N LEU A 141 -13.03 11.88 -8.78
CA LEU A 141 -12.16 11.04 -9.60
C LEU A 141 -11.85 9.70 -8.92
N PHE A 142 -11.50 9.74 -7.65
CA PHE A 142 -11.00 8.56 -6.94
C PHE A 142 -12.09 7.76 -6.24
N ARG A 143 -11.90 6.43 -6.25
CA ARG A 143 -12.64 5.45 -5.47
C ARG A 143 -11.66 4.80 -4.51
N THR A 144 -11.78 5.11 -3.24
CA THR A 144 -10.83 4.67 -2.22
C THR A 144 -11.18 3.29 -1.70
N HIS A 145 -10.22 2.37 -1.73
CA HIS A 145 -10.36 1.03 -1.21
C HIS A 145 -9.19 0.71 -0.27
N ILE A 146 -9.50 0.03 0.83
CA ILE A 146 -8.55 -0.29 1.88
C ILE A 146 -8.55 -1.80 2.09
N MET A 147 -7.39 -2.43 1.99
CA MET A 147 -7.21 -3.84 2.29
C MET A 147 -6.66 -4.01 3.70
N ALA A 148 -7.45 -4.59 4.59
CA ALA A 148 -7.04 -5.03 5.92
C ALA A 148 -7.22 -6.55 6.04
N VAL A 149 -6.83 -7.13 7.17
CA VAL A 149 -7.15 -8.51 7.51
C VAL A 149 -7.91 -8.59 8.83
N ARG A 150 -8.95 -9.44 8.88
CA ARG A 150 -9.53 -9.89 10.14
C ARG A 150 -8.74 -11.07 10.66
N SER A 151 -8.19 -10.93 11.86
CA SER A 151 -7.46 -12.00 12.54
C SER A 151 -8.41 -13.04 13.10
N ARG A 152 -8.04 -14.31 12.97
CA ARG A 152 -8.86 -15.46 13.42
C ARG A 152 -8.11 -16.26 14.47
N HIS A 153 -8.83 -16.95 15.33
CA HIS A 153 -8.26 -17.83 16.34
C HIS A 153 -7.19 -17.10 17.20
N ILE A 154 -6.06 -17.72 17.41
CA ILE A 154 -4.94 -17.20 18.20
C ILE A 154 -4.40 -15.85 17.66
N MET A 155 -4.58 -15.57 16.36
CA MET A 155 -4.14 -14.32 15.74
C MET A 155 -4.98 -13.10 16.17
N ALA A 156 -6.17 -13.33 16.73
CA ALA A 156 -7.02 -12.29 17.32
C ALA A 156 -6.59 -11.90 18.75
N SER A 157 -5.60 -12.60 19.33
CA SER A 157 -5.10 -12.29 20.67
C SER A 157 -4.30 -11.01 20.71
N GLU A 158 -4.46 -10.23 21.79
CA GLU A 158 -3.58 -9.10 22.14
C GLU A 158 -2.43 -9.52 23.08
N ASN A 159 -2.44 -10.79 23.55
CA ASN A 159 -1.29 -11.32 24.28
C ASN A 159 -0.13 -11.56 23.33
N SER A 160 0.98 -10.85 23.55
CA SER A 160 2.14 -10.84 22.66
C SER A 160 2.77 -12.24 22.47
N ALA A 161 2.79 -13.07 23.52
CA ALA A 161 3.36 -14.42 23.42
C ALA A 161 2.49 -15.33 22.56
N LEU A 162 1.16 -15.29 22.75
CA LEU A 162 0.21 -16.06 21.94
C LEU A 162 0.22 -15.59 20.49
N LEU A 163 0.24 -14.29 20.27
CA LEU A 163 0.31 -13.71 18.93
C LEU A 163 1.61 -14.09 18.22
N ALA A 164 2.76 -14.02 18.92
CA ALA A 164 4.04 -14.42 18.37
C ALA A 164 4.06 -15.90 17.98
N LEU A 165 3.52 -16.80 18.84
CA LEU A 165 3.38 -18.22 18.52
C LEU A 165 2.52 -18.43 17.28
N GLY A 166 1.38 -17.73 17.18
CA GLY A 166 0.52 -17.75 16.01
C GLY A 166 1.23 -17.31 14.73
N LEU A 167 2.00 -16.22 14.79
CA LEU A 167 2.78 -15.70 13.66
C LEU A 167 3.86 -16.69 13.19
N ILE A 168 4.57 -17.34 14.14
CA ILE A 168 5.56 -18.37 13.81
C ILE A 168 4.88 -19.55 13.11
N THR A 169 3.74 -20.01 13.66
CA THR A 169 2.96 -21.11 13.06
C THR A 169 2.49 -20.73 11.66
N ALA A 170 1.90 -19.55 11.49
CA ALA A 170 1.45 -19.05 10.19
C ALA A 170 2.61 -18.94 9.18
N ALA A 171 3.78 -18.47 9.61
CA ALA A 171 4.97 -18.38 8.76
C ALA A 171 5.44 -19.77 8.30
N SER A 172 5.48 -20.74 9.20
CA SER A 172 5.90 -22.12 8.90
C SER A 172 4.94 -22.80 7.92
N LEU A 173 3.65 -22.66 8.14
CA LEU A 173 2.62 -23.20 7.24
C LEU A 173 2.63 -22.48 5.89
N ASN A 174 2.82 -21.16 5.86
CA ASN A 174 2.93 -20.38 4.62
C ASN A 174 4.13 -20.81 3.77
N ALA A 175 5.23 -21.21 4.38
CA ALA A 175 6.38 -21.71 3.63
C ALA A 175 6.03 -22.98 2.82
N MET A 176 5.11 -23.80 3.33
CA MET A 176 4.57 -24.99 2.63
C MET A 176 3.52 -24.58 1.60
N SER A 177 2.52 -23.80 2.00
CA SER A 177 1.46 -23.32 1.12
C SER A 177 0.89 -22.00 1.60
N ARG A 178 0.84 -21.00 0.68
CA ARG A 178 0.29 -19.68 0.98
C ARG A 178 -1.20 -19.72 1.37
N SER A 179 -1.96 -20.69 0.85
CA SER A 179 -3.38 -20.83 1.15
C SER A 179 -3.67 -21.10 2.63
N THR A 180 -2.70 -21.65 3.39
CA THR A 180 -2.85 -21.90 4.83
C THR A 180 -3.03 -20.61 5.64
N LEU A 181 -2.59 -19.47 5.13
CA LEU A 181 -2.85 -18.18 5.78
C LEU A 181 -4.36 -17.89 5.92
N GLY A 182 -5.19 -18.46 5.05
CA GLY A 182 -6.65 -18.35 5.12
C GLY A 182 -7.28 -18.97 6.38
N TRP A 183 -6.56 -19.83 7.10
CA TRP A 183 -7.00 -20.33 8.41
C TRP A 183 -6.84 -19.27 9.51
N SER A 184 -5.78 -18.49 9.42
CA SER A 184 -5.40 -17.49 10.42
C SER A 184 -5.96 -16.09 10.13
N PHE A 185 -6.23 -15.80 8.88
CA PHE A 185 -6.63 -14.47 8.42
C PHE A 185 -7.72 -14.54 7.36
N GLU A 186 -8.56 -13.54 7.37
CA GLU A 186 -9.58 -13.27 6.36
C GLU A 186 -9.34 -11.87 5.79
N ARG A 187 -9.35 -11.71 4.47
CA ARG A 187 -9.31 -10.39 3.85
C ARG A 187 -10.51 -9.55 4.26
N ALA A 188 -10.29 -8.29 4.56
CA ALA A 188 -11.34 -7.31 4.76
C ALA A 188 -11.11 -6.17 3.75
N LEU A 189 -11.89 -6.20 2.68
CA LEU A 189 -11.90 -5.16 1.66
C LEU A 189 -12.94 -4.10 2.06
N PHE A 190 -12.46 -2.96 2.55
CA PHE A 190 -13.30 -1.78 2.68
C PHE A 190 -13.32 -1.07 1.33
N TYR A 191 -14.49 -0.92 0.73
CA TYR A 191 -14.59 -0.45 -0.65
C TYR A 191 -15.58 0.71 -0.80
N ASP A 192 -15.26 1.61 -1.70
CA ASP A 192 -16.16 2.69 -2.14
C ASP A 192 -17.26 2.08 -3.00
N GLU A 193 -18.51 2.18 -2.54
CA GLU A 193 -19.66 1.53 -3.19
C GLU A 193 -20.11 2.21 -4.48
N ARG A 194 -19.60 3.41 -4.78
CA ARG A 194 -19.97 4.15 -5.99
C ARG A 194 -19.57 3.45 -7.28
N ASP A 195 -18.47 2.64 -7.24
CA ASP A 195 -18.03 1.83 -8.37
C ASP A 195 -17.40 0.51 -7.86
N ILE A 196 -17.79 -0.61 -8.49
CA ILE A 196 -17.25 -1.94 -8.13
C ILE A 196 -15.82 -2.06 -8.66
N PRO A 197 -14.82 -2.29 -7.77
CA PRO A 197 -13.43 -2.39 -8.20
C PRO A 197 -13.11 -3.73 -8.87
N PRO A 198 -12.08 -3.81 -9.72
CA PRO A 198 -11.68 -5.05 -10.41
C PRO A 198 -11.34 -6.22 -9.48
N PHE A 199 -10.86 -5.90 -8.28
CA PHE A 199 -10.48 -6.87 -7.23
C PHE A 199 -11.61 -7.20 -6.25
N PHE A 200 -12.86 -6.81 -6.54
CA PHE A 200 -14.02 -7.04 -5.65
C PHE A 200 -14.24 -8.51 -5.33
N ASP A 201 -14.07 -9.39 -6.32
CA ASP A 201 -14.24 -10.84 -6.20
C ASP A 201 -12.90 -11.59 -6.15
N VAL A 202 -11.86 -10.95 -5.57
CA VAL A 202 -10.56 -11.59 -5.43
C VAL A 202 -10.67 -12.90 -4.64
N THR A 203 -10.07 -13.95 -5.17
CA THR A 203 -10.09 -15.31 -4.61
C THR A 203 -8.80 -15.66 -3.85
N GLY A 204 -8.67 -16.91 -3.42
CA GLY A 204 -7.48 -17.45 -2.77
C GLY A 204 -7.49 -17.38 -1.24
N PHE A 205 -8.28 -16.49 -0.65
CA PHE A 205 -8.47 -16.37 0.80
C PHE A 205 -9.93 -16.05 1.13
N PRO A 206 -10.41 -16.37 2.34
CA PRO A 206 -11.69 -15.85 2.82
C PRO A 206 -11.71 -14.32 2.70
N LEU A 207 -12.84 -13.77 2.30
CA LEU A 207 -13.00 -12.35 2.01
C LEU A 207 -14.33 -11.84 2.55
N GLN A 208 -14.29 -10.78 3.35
CA GLN A 208 -15.45 -9.94 3.61
C GLN A 208 -15.33 -8.62 2.82
N ARG A 209 -16.46 -8.12 2.36
CA ARG A 209 -16.60 -6.85 1.66
C ARG A 209 -17.37 -5.90 2.54
N VAL A 210 -16.79 -4.77 2.86
CA VAL A 210 -17.35 -3.78 3.77
C VAL A 210 -17.44 -2.46 3.02
N LYS A 211 -18.61 -1.84 3.00
CA LYS A 211 -18.76 -0.50 2.44
C LYS A 211 -17.92 0.49 3.25
N LEU A 212 -17.11 1.29 2.57
CA LEU A 212 -16.35 2.36 3.20
C LEU A 212 -17.29 3.54 3.48
N THR A 213 -17.35 3.96 4.74
CA THR A 213 -18.27 5.01 5.23
C THR A 213 -17.52 5.97 6.14
N ALA A 214 -18.18 7.09 6.51
CA ALA A 214 -17.61 8.02 7.47
C ALA A 214 -17.34 7.38 8.85
N ASP A 215 -18.17 6.41 9.25
CA ASP A 215 -18.08 5.75 10.55
C ASP A 215 -16.93 4.75 10.63
N ASN A 216 -16.41 4.25 9.50
CA ASN A 216 -15.39 3.21 9.50
C ASN A 216 -14.08 3.57 8.80
N LEU A 217 -14.01 4.65 8.04
CA LEU A 217 -12.82 5.01 7.25
C LEU A 217 -11.58 5.14 8.13
N GLN A 218 -11.66 5.86 9.24
CA GLN A 218 -10.50 6.06 10.12
C GLN A 218 -10.03 4.73 10.73
N ASP A 219 -10.95 3.92 11.23
CA ASP A 219 -10.63 2.60 11.79
C ASP A 219 -10.09 1.65 10.73
N ALA A 220 -10.60 1.67 9.50
CA ALA A 220 -10.06 0.87 8.41
C ALA A 220 -8.62 1.27 8.04
N VAL A 221 -8.31 2.60 8.00
CA VAL A 221 -6.95 3.09 7.75
C VAL A 221 -6.01 2.73 8.89
N VAL A 222 -6.43 2.85 10.16
CA VAL A 222 -5.62 2.40 11.30
C VAL A 222 -5.43 0.88 11.27
N ALA A 223 -6.49 0.13 11.05
CA ALA A 223 -6.45 -1.34 11.01
C ALA A 223 -5.47 -1.87 9.96
N THR A 224 -5.54 -1.33 8.74
CA THR A 224 -4.63 -1.75 7.67
C THR A 224 -3.17 -1.45 7.97
N GLY A 225 -2.87 -0.50 8.87
CA GLY A 225 -1.52 -0.20 9.36
C GLY A 225 -1.15 -0.89 10.69
N SER A 226 -2.07 -1.64 11.31
CA SER A 226 -1.88 -2.27 12.63
C SER A 226 -1.01 -3.52 12.55
N ILE A 227 0.32 -3.31 12.47
CA ILE A 227 1.32 -4.39 12.36
C ILE A 227 1.28 -5.25 13.63
N PRO A 228 1.12 -6.58 13.52
CA PRO A 228 1.15 -7.48 14.67
C PRO A 228 2.39 -7.29 15.55
N LEU A 229 2.23 -7.33 16.87
CA LEU A 229 3.27 -7.09 17.89
C LEU A 229 3.84 -5.67 17.95
N VAL A 230 3.44 -4.77 17.07
CA VAL A 230 3.89 -3.37 17.04
C VAL A 230 2.75 -2.42 17.41
N LEU A 231 1.55 -2.67 16.89
CA LEU A 231 0.34 -1.92 17.18
C LEU A 231 -0.76 -2.86 17.68
N SER A 232 -1.68 -2.30 18.47
CA SER A 232 -2.93 -2.99 18.82
C SER A 232 -3.78 -3.24 17.57
N GLY A 233 -4.50 -4.35 17.53
CA GLY A 233 -5.52 -4.54 16.51
C GLY A 233 -6.72 -3.62 16.73
N VAL A 234 -7.37 -3.23 15.65
CA VAL A 234 -8.63 -2.47 15.71
C VAL A 234 -9.78 -3.44 15.87
N ARG A 235 -10.66 -3.20 16.85
CA ARG A 235 -11.77 -4.11 17.15
C ARG A 235 -13.08 -3.59 16.57
N ASP A 236 -13.88 -4.52 16.08
CA ASP A 236 -15.30 -4.33 15.80
C ASP A 236 -15.59 -3.07 14.95
N ILE A 237 -14.91 -2.99 13.81
CA ILE A 237 -15.05 -1.86 12.87
C ILE A 237 -16.50 -1.79 12.36
N ALA A 238 -17.07 -0.60 12.35
CA ALA A 238 -18.44 -0.37 11.93
C ALA A 238 -18.76 -0.94 10.54
N GLY A 239 -19.84 -1.67 10.42
CA GLY A 239 -20.27 -2.33 9.17
C GLY A 239 -19.51 -3.62 8.81
N ALA A 240 -18.45 -3.97 9.54
CA ALA A 240 -17.69 -5.19 9.34
C ALA A 240 -18.11 -6.28 10.34
N GLN A 241 -17.71 -7.53 10.09
CA GLN A 241 -17.95 -8.62 11.04
C GLN A 241 -17.18 -8.36 12.35
N PRO A 242 -17.73 -8.67 13.52
CA PRO A 242 -17.03 -8.54 14.79
C PRO A 242 -15.68 -9.27 14.79
N GLY A 243 -14.65 -8.68 15.40
CA GLY A 243 -13.32 -9.27 15.50
C GLY A 243 -12.19 -8.27 15.57
N VAL A 244 -10.95 -8.76 15.45
CA VAL A 244 -9.72 -7.97 15.50
C VAL A 244 -9.16 -7.80 14.10
N TYR A 245 -9.01 -6.56 13.68
CA TYR A 245 -8.49 -6.19 12.37
C TYR A 245 -7.04 -5.72 12.47
N ARG A 246 -6.21 -6.15 11.52
CA ARG A 246 -4.78 -5.88 11.50
C ARG A 246 -4.29 -5.56 10.10
N ASP A 247 -2.98 -5.30 9.98
CA ASP A 247 -2.28 -4.90 8.76
C ASP A 247 -2.59 -5.84 7.59
N GLY A 248 -3.14 -5.26 6.52
CA GLY A 248 -3.49 -5.98 5.30
C GLY A 248 -2.29 -6.62 4.61
N GLY A 249 -1.10 -6.05 4.80
CA GLY A 249 0.15 -6.59 4.25
C GLY A 249 0.52 -7.98 4.77
N VAL A 250 -0.08 -8.44 5.85
CA VAL A 250 0.10 -9.82 6.33
C VAL A 250 -0.20 -10.82 5.20
N ILE A 251 -1.31 -10.64 4.48
CA ILE A 251 -1.65 -11.41 3.27
C ILE A 251 -1.21 -10.65 2.01
N ASP A 252 -1.60 -9.40 1.85
CA ASP A 252 -1.48 -8.64 0.62
C ASP A 252 -0.41 -7.55 0.74
N TYR A 253 0.86 -7.97 0.95
CA TYR A 253 1.95 -7.05 1.24
C TYR A 253 2.20 -6.07 0.11
N HIS A 254 2.27 -6.54 -1.13
CA HIS A 254 2.36 -5.71 -2.32
C HIS A 254 1.14 -5.91 -3.23
N LEU A 255 -0.03 -6.25 -2.65
CA LEU A 255 -1.29 -6.30 -3.37
C LEU A 255 -1.21 -7.12 -4.67
N ASP A 256 -0.87 -8.41 -4.56
CA ASP A 256 -0.93 -9.36 -5.69
C ASP A 256 -2.40 -9.71 -5.98
N LEU A 257 -3.12 -8.79 -6.60
CA LEU A 257 -4.56 -8.81 -6.84
C LEU A 257 -4.87 -8.57 -8.33
N PRO A 258 -6.03 -8.97 -8.82
CA PRO A 258 -6.49 -8.63 -10.19
C PRO A 258 -6.88 -7.15 -10.26
N HIS A 259 -5.89 -6.26 -10.38
CA HIS A 259 -6.10 -4.80 -10.32
C HIS A 259 -6.77 -4.21 -11.55
N SER A 260 -6.70 -4.90 -12.69
CA SER A 260 -7.16 -4.35 -13.96
C SER A 260 -8.47 -5.00 -14.37
N ALA A 261 -9.48 -4.15 -14.63
CA ALA A 261 -10.67 -4.56 -15.36
C ALA A 261 -10.49 -4.17 -16.83
N HIS A 262 -10.84 -5.10 -17.72
CA HIS A 262 -10.86 -4.86 -19.16
C HIS A 262 -9.51 -4.39 -19.72
N GLU A 263 -9.48 -3.26 -20.43
CA GLU A 263 -8.29 -2.75 -21.12
C GLU A 263 -7.52 -1.69 -20.33
N ARG A 264 -7.93 -1.36 -19.11
CA ARG A 264 -7.28 -0.33 -18.29
C ARG A 264 -6.03 -0.86 -17.59
N PHE A 265 -5.11 0.06 -17.27
CA PHE A 265 -3.84 -0.25 -16.61
C PHE A 265 -3.87 0.07 -15.12
N THR A 266 -2.98 -0.61 -14.40
CA THR A 266 -2.65 -0.28 -13.02
C THR A 266 -1.33 0.46 -12.98
N LEU A 267 -1.34 1.67 -12.41
CA LEU A 267 -0.14 2.39 -12.02
C LEU A 267 0.27 1.94 -10.62
N PHE A 268 1.52 1.50 -10.46
CA PHE A 268 2.02 1.02 -9.18
C PHE A 268 3.30 1.75 -8.75
N PRO A 269 3.18 2.95 -8.13
CA PRO A 269 4.33 3.60 -7.51
C PRO A 269 4.79 2.79 -6.30
N HIS A 270 5.99 2.24 -6.40
CA HIS A 270 6.51 1.23 -5.49
C HIS A 270 7.95 1.54 -5.05
N PHE A 271 8.31 1.18 -3.83
CA PHE A 271 9.68 1.38 -3.32
C PHE A 271 10.67 0.30 -3.79
N TYR A 272 10.21 -0.82 -4.36
CA TYR A 272 11.05 -1.87 -4.95
C TYR A 272 10.64 -2.18 -6.39
N GLY A 273 11.62 -2.53 -7.22
CA GLY A 273 11.38 -3.01 -8.59
C GLY A 273 10.83 -4.45 -8.67
N ARG A 274 10.19 -4.97 -7.61
CA ARG A 274 9.57 -6.31 -7.55
C ARG A 274 8.37 -6.33 -6.64
N ILE A 275 7.40 -7.19 -6.95
CA ILE A 275 6.22 -7.45 -6.13
C ILE A 275 6.47 -8.69 -5.27
N VAL A 276 6.15 -8.58 -3.97
CA VAL A 276 6.18 -9.67 -2.99
C VAL A 276 4.76 -9.90 -2.50
N PRO A 277 4.14 -11.07 -2.73
CA PRO A 277 2.71 -11.27 -2.47
C PRO A 277 2.27 -11.00 -1.03
N GLY A 278 2.93 -11.59 -0.03
CA GLY A 278 2.61 -11.47 1.38
C GLY A 278 3.80 -11.10 2.26
N TRP A 279 3.53 -10.61 3.46
CA TRP A 279 4.60 -10.27 4.42
C TRP A 279 5.46 -11.47 4.79
N PHE A 280 4.87 -12.65 4.94
CA PHE A 280 5.58 -13.89 5.21
C PHE A 280 6.41 -14.38 4.01
N ASP A 281 6.14 -13.87 2.80
CA ASP A 281 6.84 -14.28 1.59
C ASP A 281 8.16 -13.51 1.33
N LYS A 282 8.47 -12.51 2.15
CA LYS A 282 9.64 -11.63 1.95
C LYS A 282 10.96 -12.37 1.77
N LYS A 283 11.16 -13.46 2.52
CA LYS A 283 12.37 -14.29 2.47
C LYS A 283 12.24 -15.51 1.54
N LEU A 284 11.05 -15.75 1.00
CA LEU A 284 10.78 -16.88 0.10
C LEU A 284 11.04 -16.42 -1.35
N THR A 285 12.31 -16.51 -1.78
CA THR A 285 12.73 -15.98 -3.08
C THR A 285 12.08 -16.65 -4.28
N TRP A 286 11.54 -17.86 -4.10
CA TRP A 286 10.78 -18.59 -5.11
C TRP A 286 9.32 -18.15 -5.23
N ARG A 287 8.79 -17.45 -4.23
CA ARG A 287 7.41 -16.97 -4.24
C ARG A 287 7.28 -15.77 -5.18
N ARG A 288 6.45 -15.92 -6.21
CA ARG A 288 6.22 -14.93 -7.25
C ARG A 288 4.77 -14.44 -7.18
N PRO A 289 4.48 -13.21 -7.63
CA PRO A 289 3.11 -12.78 -7.87
C PRO A 289 2.48 -13.60 -8.99
N GLN A 290 1.16 -13.64 -9.02
CA GLN A 290 0.41 -14.30 -10.09
C GLN A 290 0.57 -13.51 -11.39
N ALA A 291 0.93 -14.20 -12.49
CA ALA A 291 1.20 -13.56 -13.77
C ALA A 291 0.01 -12.75 -14.30
N GLY A 292 -1.22 -13.26 -14.16
CA GLY A 292 -2.44 -12.56 -14.56
C GLY A 292 -2.69 -11.26 -13.80
N ASN A 293 -2.31 -11.21 -12.52
CA ASN A 293 -2.51 -10.02 -11.68
C ASN A 293 -1.61 -8.85 -12.08
N ILE A 294 -0.43 -9.14 -12.62
CA ILE A 294 0.56 -8.10 -12.99
C ILE A 294 0.59 -7.80 -14.49
N ASP A 295 -0.19 -8.50 -15.30
CA ASP A 295 -0.15 -8.41 -16.77
C ASP A 295 -0.31 -6.96 -17.28
N ARG A 296 -1.26 -6.22 -16.72
CA ARG A 296 -1.53 -4.82 -17.06
C ARG A 296 -1.00 -3.81 -16.05
N THR A 297 0.05 -4.17 -15.31
CA THR A 297 0.63 -3.30 -14.29
C THR A 297 1.86 -2.56 -14.82
N ILE A 298 1.91 -1.26 -14.58
CA ILE A 298 3.08 -0.39 -14.79
C ILE A 298 3.63 -0.03 -13.42
N LEU A 299 4.75 -0.63 -13.06
CA LEU A 299 5.43 -0.41 -11.80
C LEU A 299 6.52 0.65 -11.97
N ILE A 300 6.49 1.67 -11.11
CA ILE A 300 7.49 2.73 -11.05
C ILE A 300 8.21 2.64 -9.71
N SER A 301 9.53 2.50 -9.74
CA SER A 301 10.33 2.41 -8.52
C SER A 301 11.60 3.26 -8.62
N PRO A 302 12.24 3.60 -7.48
CA PRO A 302 13.59 4.14 -7.48
C PRO A 302 14.54 3.22 -8.26
N SER A 303 15.47 3.81 -9.01
CA SER A 303 16.54 3.05 -9.65
C SER A 303 17.61 2.63 -8.63
N ASP A 304 18.40 1.60 -8.96
CA ASP A 304 19.49 1.16 -8.10
C ASP A 304 20.55 2.28 -7.91
N GLU A 305 20.79 3.10 -8.95
CA GLU A 305 21.68 4.25 -8.90
C GLU A 305 21.14 5.35 -7.98
N PHE A 306 19.83 5.55 -7.94
CA PHE A 306 19.23 6.48 -7.00
C PHE A 306 19.35 5.95 -5.57
N VAL A 307 19.03 4.67 -5.34
CA VAL A 307 19.11 4.04 -4.02
C VAL A 307 20.55 4.08 -3.48
N ALA A 308 21.55 3.85 -4.32
CA ALA A 308 22.97 3.92 -3.92
C ALA A 308 23.39 5.30 -3.42
N ARG A 309 22.66 6.37 -3.78
CA ARG A 309 22.91 7.75 -3.31
C ARG A 309 22.16 8.13 -2.04
N LEU A 310 21.21 7.31 -1.60
CA LEU A 310 20.50 7.52 -0.35
C LEU A 310 21.45 7.31 0.84
N PRO A 311 21.17 7.89 2.01
CA PRO A 311 21.88 7.57 3.23
C PRO A 311 21.97 6.06 3.44
N ASN A 312 23.18 5.55 3.74
CA ASN A 312 23.48 4.11 3.88
C ASN A 312 23.23 3.25 2.61
N GLY A 313 23.02 3.85 1.44
CA GLY A 313 22.80 3.14 0.18
C GLY A 313 21.53 2.26 0.18
N LYS A 314 20.53 2.59 0.98
CA LYS A 314 19.31 1.79 1.11
C LYS A 314 18.04 2.63 1.17
N ILE A 315 16.91 2.00 0.83
CA ILE A 315 15.58 2.55 1.08
C ILE A 315 15.36 2.63 2.61
N PRO A 316 14.88 3.77 3.16
CA PRO A 316 14.57 3.91 4.57
C PRO A 316 13.62 2.82 5.08
N ASP A 317 13.85 2.34 6.29
CA ASP A 317 12.95 1.39 6.95
C ASP A 317 12.84 1.67 8.46
N ARG A 318 12.09 0.83 9.17
CA ARG A 318 11.85 1.03 10.61
C ARG A 318 13.10 1.00 11.47
N THR A 319 14.15 0.32 11.04
CA THR A 319 15.39 0.24 11.81
C THR A 319 16.11 1.58 11.85
N ASP A 320 15.85 2.45 10.89
CA ASP A 320 16.45 3.78 10.84
C ASP A 320 15.96 4.68 11.97
N PHE A 321 14.71 4.54 12.40
CA PHE A 321 14.20 5.25 13.59
C PHE A 321 14.88 4.84 14.90
N VAL A 322 15.40 3.62 14.96
CA VAL A 322 16.16 3.14 16.14
C VAL A 322 17.63 3.53 16.05
N ASN A 323 18.22 3.43 14.84
CA ASN A 323 19.65 3.62 14.64
C ASN A 323 20.06 5.09 14.56
N PHE A 324 19.13 5.96 14.18
CA PHE A 324 19.37 7.39 13.95
C PHE A 324 18.41 8.26 14.80
N ALA A 325 17.95 7.77 15.94
CA ALA A 325 17.24 8.58 16.90
C ALA A 325 18.12 9.78 17.33
N PRO A 326 17.55 10.97 17.49
CA PRO A 326 18.29 12.17 17.85
C PRO A 326 18.98 12.06 19.20
#